data_d318885cbad9cf17401d7046f7a6f76a
#
_entry.id   d318885cbad9cf17401d7046f7a6f76a
#
_cell.length_a   1.000
_cell.length_b   1.000
_cell.length_c   1.000
_cell.angle_alpha   90.00
_cell.angle_beta   90.00
_cell.angle_gamma   90.00
#
_symmetry.space_group_name_H-M   'P 1'
#
loop_
_entity.id
_entity.type
_entity.pdbx_description
1 polymer ?
#
loop_
_entity_poly.entity_id
_entity_poly.type
_entity_poly.pdbx_seq_one_letter_code
_entity_poly.pdbx_strand_id
1 'polypeptide(L)'
;MTGKLDFTSLRNALARLKEGYARYESDVSDIQIRDGLIQRYEFTYEISHKMLKRHLEMTSANPEAFDALPFADLIRTGNEQSLLKSDWTAWKVFREMRALANNALEDQAALEIVKVIPIFIEEIQFFIQQLSTHAMTQ
;
A
#
# COMPACT_ATOMS: atom_id res chain seq x y z
N MET A 1 7.92 -26.78 -7.54
CA MET A 1 7.90 -25.54 -8.30
C MET A 1 7.28 -24.43 -7.48
N THR A 2 8.00 -23.36 -7.35
CA THR A 2 7.46 -22.21 -6.65
C THR A 2 6.46 -21.50 -7.55
N GLY A 3 5.29 -21.24 -7.03
CA GLY A 3 4.30 -20.46 -7.76
C GLY A 3 4.75 -19.01 -7.89
N LYS A 4 4.16 -18.32 -8.82
CA LYS A 4 4.31 -16.88 -8.94
C LYS A 4 3.47 -16.22 -7.86
N LEU A 5 3.90 -15.06 -7.41
CA LEU A 5 3.11 -14.29 -6.47
C LEU A 5 1.82 -13.85 -7.14
N ASP A 6 0.69 -14.18 -6.51
CA ASP A 6 -0.62 -13.73 -6.97
C ASP A 6 -0.93 -12.41 -6.28
N PHE A 7 -0.88 -11.31 -7.04
CA PHE A 7 -1.17 -9.98 -6.51
C PHE A 7 -2.48 -9.40 -7.04
N THR A 8 -3.39 -10.28 -7.45
CA THR A 8 -4.73 -9.87 -7.92
C THR A 8 -5.48 -9.06 -6.85
N SER A 9 -5.37 -9.46 -5.58
CA SER A 9 -6.05 -8.74 -4.50
C SER A 9 -5.52 -7.32 -4.36
N LEU A 10 -4.22 -7.10 -4.59
CA LEU A 10 -3.64 -5.76 -4.53
C LEU A 10 -4.15 -4.91 -5.69
N ARG A 11 -4.22 -5.48 -6.89
CA ARG A 11 -4.79 -4.77 -8.05
C ARG A 11 -6.22 -4.36 -7.80
N ASN A 12 -7.02 -5.27 -7.25
CA ASN A 12 -8.43 -4.99 -6.96
C ASN A 12 -8.57 -3.91 -5.90
N ALA A 13 -7.74 -3.98 -4.85
CA ALA A 13 -7.77 -2.98 -3.80
C ALA A 13 -7.40 -1.60 -4.34
N LEU A 14 -6.38 -1.52 -5.20
CA LEU A 14 -5.99 -0.25 -5.80
C LEU A 14 -7.09 0.32 -6.68
N ALA A 15 -7.72 -0.53 -7.50
CA ALA A 15 -8.81 -0.08 -8.36
C ALA A 15 -9.95 0.53 -7.55
N ARG A 16 -10.31 -0.11 -6.43
CA ARG A 16 -11.36 0.39 -5.55
C ARG A 16 -10.94 1.68 -4.84
N LEU A 17 -9.68 1.77 -4.47
CA LEU A 17 -9.16 2.99 -3.84
C LEU A 17 -9.22 4.17 -4.81
N LYS A 18 -8.82 3.96 -6.05
CA LYS A 18 -8.88 5.00 -7.09
C LYS A 18 -10.32 5.44 -7.36
N GLU A 19 -11.23 4.48 -7.45
CA GLU A 19 -12.66 4.77 -7.64
C GLU A 19 -13.21 5.56 -6.46
N GLY A 20 -12.87 5.16 -5.24
CA GLY A 20 -13.32 5.86 -4.04
C GLY A 20 -12.80 7.28 -3.97
N TYR A 21 -11.56 7.49 -4.39
CA TYR A 21 -10.98 8.82 -4.40
C TYR A 21 -11.67 9.73 -5.42
N ALA A 22 -11.98 9.20 -6.60
CA ALA A 22 -12.68 9.97 -7.63
C ALA A 22 -14.09 10.37 -7.14
N ARG A 23 -14.77 9.46 -6.46
CA ARG A 23 -16.08 9.77 -5.90
C ARG A 23 -16.00 10.82 -4.81
N TYR A 24 -14.99 10.74 -3.97
CA TYR A 24 -14.76 11.74 -2.93
C TYR A 24 -14.52 13.12 -3.55
N GLU A 25 -13.72 13.20 -4.61
CA GLU A 25 -13.46 14.47 -5.28
C GLU A 25 -14.70 15.09 -5.89
N SER A 26 -15.69 14.27 -6.27
CA SER A 26 -16.95 14.80 -6.84
C SER A 26 -17.87 15.39 -5.78
N ASP A 27 -17.68 15.03 -4.50
CA ASP A 27 -18.43 15.62 -3.39
C ASP A 27 -17.64 15.46 -2.09
N VAL A 28 -16.76 16.42 -1.85
CA VAL A 28 -15.87 16.38 -0.67
C VAL A 28 -16.62 16.59 0.64
N SER A 29 -17.89 16.98 0.59
CA SER A 29 -18.70 17.17 1.79
C SER A 29 -19.39 15.88 2.26
N ASP A 30 -19.36 14.83 1.45
CA ASP A 30 -20.03 13.57 1.78
C ASP A 30 -19.15 12.74 2.72
N ILE A 31 -19.50 12.76 4.00
CA ILE A 31 -18.72 12.07 5.04
C ILE A 31 -18.76 10.57 4.85
N GLN A 32 -19.87 10.01 4.36
CA GLN A 32 -19.97 8.57 4.16
C GLN A 32 -19.04 8.09 3.06
N ILE A 33 -18.92 8.85 1.98
CA ILE A 33 -17.94 8.54 0.92
C ILE A 33 -16.53 8.65 1.47
N ARG A 34 -16.26 9.68 2.26
CA ARG A 34 -14.93 9.87 2.87
C ARG A 34 -14.56 8.71 3.79
N ASP A 35 -15.49 8.26 4.62
CA ASP A 35 -15.24 7.13 5.51
C ASP A 35 -14.95 5.85 4.74
N GLY A 36 -15.70 5.61 3.67
CA GLY A 36 -15.46 4.46 2.80
C GLY A 36 -14.11 4.53 2.10
N LEU A 37 -13.71 5.72 1.68
CA LEU A 37 -12.41 5.95 1.06
C LEU A 37 -11.27 5.60 2.03
N ILE A 38 -11.37 6.06 3.27
CA ILE A 38 -10.35 5.77 4.29
C ILE A 38 -10.26 4.27 4.55
N GLN A 39 -11.39 3.57 4.59
CA GLN A 39 -11.38 2.12 4.75
C GLN A 39 -10.67 1.42 3.59
N ARG A 40 -10.89 1.90 2.37
CA ARG A 40 -10.20 1.37 1.18
C ARG A 40 -8.70 1.63 1.25
N TYR A 41 -8.29 2.77 1.80
CA TYR A 41 -6.88 3.05 2.04
C TYR A 41 -6.29 2.02 3.01
N GLU A 42 -6.98 1.76 4.12
CA GLU A 42 -6.52 0.77 5.11
C GLU A 42 -6.32 -0.61 4.48
N PHE A 43 -7.30 -1.09 3.70
CA PHE A 43 -7.20 -2.37 3.03
C PHE A 43 -6.02 -2.42 2.08
N THR A 44 -5.86 -1.38 1.28
CA THR A 44 -4.79 -1.35 0.28
C THR A 44 -3.42 -1.34 0.96
N TYR A 45 -3.28 -0.57 2.04
CA TYR A 45 -2.04 -0.53 2.81
C TYR A 45 -1.69 -1.92 3.36
N GLU A 46 -2.64 -2.59 4.00
CA GLU A 46 -2.39 -3.90 4.59
C GLU A 46 -2.04 -4.95 3.54
N ILE A 47 -2.74 -4.96 2.43
CA ILE A 47 -2.46 -5.89 1.34
C ILE A 47 -1.08 -5.62 0.74
N SER A 48 -0.72 -4.35 0.57
CA SER A 48 0.59 -4.01 0.02
C SER A 48 1.73 -4.48 0.92
N HIS A 49 1.57 -4.35 2.23
CA HIS A 49 2.55 -4.84 3.19
C HIS A 49 2.73 -6.35 3.07
N LYS A 50 1.63 -7.09 3.03
CA LYS A 50 1.67 -8.55 2.90
C LYS A 50 2.32 -8.97 1.59
N MET A 51 1.99 -8.29 0.49
CA MET A 51 2.53 -8.63 -0.82
C MET A 51 4.03 -8.35 -0.90
N LEU A 52 4.48 -7.24 -0.33
CA LEU A 52 5.90 -6.92 -0.30
C LEU A 52 6.67 -7.99 0.47
N LYS A 53 6.21 -8.33 1.67
CA LYS A 53 6.87 -9.35 2.48
C LYS A 53 6.92 -10.68 1.75
N ARG A 54 5.80 -11.09 1.16
CA ARG A 54 5.72 -12.35 0.46
C ARG A 54 6.65 -12.40 -0.75
N HIS A 55 6.70 -11.31 -1.51
CA HIS A 55 7.60 -11.25 -2.66
C HIS A 55 9.06 -11.37 -2.23
N LEU A 56 9.44 -10.66 -1.17
CA LEU A 56 10.80 -10.72 -0.66
C LEU A 56 11.15 -12.13 -0.15
N GLU A 57 10.21 -12.79 0.51
CA GLU A 57 10.41 -14.17 0.95
C GLU A 57 10.61 -15.12 -0.23
N MET A 58 9.78 -14.97 -1.26
CA MET A 58 9.83 -15.86 -2.42
C MET A 58 11.11 -15.70 -3.23
N THR A 59 11.73 -14.53 -3.19
CA THR A 59 12.94 -14.24 -3.95
C THR A 59 14.22 -14.32 -3.12
N SER A 60 14.09 -14.70 -1.87
CA SER A 60 15.25 -14.79 -0.95
C SER A 60 15.73 -16.22 -0.79
N ALA A 61 17.04 -16.37 -0.64
CA ALA A 61 17.62 -17.65 -0.26
C ALA A 61 17.35 -18.01 1.21
N ASN A 62 16.95 -17.02 2.00
CA ASN A 62 16.68 -17.19 3.43
C ASN A 62 15.37 -16.51 3.82
N PRO A 63 14.22 -17.09 3.43
CA PRO A 63 12.91 -16.47 3.67
C PRO A 63 12.61 -16.18 5.14
N GLU A 64 13.12 -17.01 6.04
CA GLU A 64 12.88 -16.87 7.48
C GLU A 64 13.41 -15.55 8.04
N ALA A 65 14.39 -14.96 7.38
CA ALA A 65 14.97 -13.69 7.82
C ALA A 65 13.94 -12.57 7.85
N PHE A 66 12.86 -12.68 7.07
CA PHE A 66 11.83 -11.64 7.01
C PHE A 66 10.78 -11.75 8.10
N ASP A 67 10.72 -12.87 8.82
CA ASP A 67 9.69 -13.08 9.83
C ASP A 67 9.77 -12.07 10.97
N ALA A 68 10.99 -11.74 11.39
CA ALA A 68 11.22 -10.82 12.50
C ALA A 68 11.70 -9.44 12.02
N LEU A 69 11.70 -9.20 10.73
CA LEU A 69 12.24 -7.96 10.18
C LEU A 69 11.30 -6.78 10.49
N PRO A 70 11.81 -5.69 11.08
CA PRO A 70 10.98 -4.49 11.29
C PRO A 70 10.44 -3.95 9.96
N PHE A 71 9.29 -3.31 10.03
CA PHE A 71 8.65 -2.79 8.82
C PHE A 71 9.55 -1.81 8.06
N ALA A 72 10.27 -0.95 8.77
CA ALA A 72 11.18 0.00 8.14
C ALA A 72 12.24 -0.72 7.29
N ASP A 73 12.76 -1.84 7.80
CA ASP A 73 13.78 -2.60 7.07
C ASP A 73 13.18 -3.32 5.87
N LEU A 74 11.92 -3.76 5.99
CA LEU A 74 11.20 -4.35 4.87
C LEU A 74 11.06 -3.33 3.73
N ILE A 75 10.71 -2.11 4.07
CA ILE A 75 10.58 -1.01 3.08
C ILE A 75 11.93 -0.70 2.46
N ARG A 76 12.99 -0.62 3.25
CA ARG A 76 14.32 -0.36 2.74
C ARG A 76 14.75 -1.43 1.74
N THR A 77 14.50 -2.70 2.08
CA THR A 77 14.81 -3.82 1.19
C THR A 77 14.03 -3.72 -0.10
N GLY A 78 12.74 -3.42 -0.03
CA GLY A 78 11.90 -3.24 -1.22
C GLY A 78 12.37 -2.10 -2.08
N ASN A 79 12.78 -0.99 -1.47
CA ASN A 79 13.31 0.16 -2.20
C ASN A 79 14.63 -0.17 -2.87
N GLU A 80 15.53 -0.86 -2.17
CA GLU A 80 16.82 -1.28 -2.72
C GLU A 80 16.65 -2.20 -3.93
N GLN A 81 15.62 -3.03 -3.93
CA GLN A 81 15.33 -3.93 -5.04
C GLN A 81 14.48 -3.28 -6.12
N SER A 82 14.28 -2.00 -6.05
CA SER A 82 13.49 -1.22 -7.03
C SER A 82 12.02 -1.64 -7.11
N LEU A 83 11.50 -2.25 -6.06
CA LEU A 83 10.08 -2.61 -5.97
C LEU A 83 9.22 -1.43 -5.58
N LEU A 84 9.79 -0.51 -4.80
CA LEU A 84 9.08 0.65 -4.29
C LEU A 84 9.65 1.93 -4.88
N LYS A 85 8.76 2.86 -5.19
CA LYS A 85 9.14 4.17 -5.74
C LYS A 85 9.82 5.05 -4.71
N SER A 86 9.32 5.00 -3.47
CA SER A 86 9.73 5.88 -2.38
C SER A 86 10.47 5.11 -1.30
N ASP A 87 11.24 5.86 -0.51
CA ASP A 87 11.99 5.28 0.61
C ASP A 87 11.16 5.30 1.90
N TRP A 88 11.83 5.01 3.02
CA TRP A 88 11.16 4.96 4.33
C TRP A 88 10.52 6.28 4.72
N THR A 89 11.05 7.41 4.27
CA THR A 89 10.49 8.72 4.62
C THR A 89 9.03 8.83 4.21
N ALA A 90 8.70 8.37 3.00
CA ALA A 90 7.31 8.38 2.53
C ALA A 90 6.49 7.27 3.18
N TRP A 91 7.04 6.07 3.29
CA TRP A 91 6.31 4.94 3.86
C TRP A 91 6.03 5.10 5.34
N LYS A 92 6.89 5.84 6.06
CA LYS A 92 6.62 6.19 7.45
C LYS A 92 5.32 7.00 7.55
N VAL A 93 5.11 7.93 6.62
CA VAL A 93 3.87 8.71 6.58
C VAL A 93 2.67 7.81 6.28
N PHE A 94 2.80 6.90 5.32
CA PHE A 94 1.71 5.97 5.01
C PHE A 94 1.33 5.14 6.23
N ARG A 95 2.33 4.69 6.97
CA ARG A 95 2.11 3.92 8.20
C ARG A 95 1.42 4.75 9.27
N GLU A 96 1.86 6.00 9.45
CA GLU A 96 1.24 6.90 10.41
C GLU A 96 -0.22 7.19 10.05
N MET A 97 -0.52 7.36 8.77
CA MET A 97 -1.89 7.58 8.31
C MET A 97 -2.75 6.33 8.51
N ARG A 98 -2.16 5.14 8.33
CA ARG A 98 -2.88 3.89 8.62
C ARG A 98 -3.26 3.82 10.11
N ALA A 99 -2.34 4.19 10.99
CA ALA A 99 -2.63 4.22 12.44
C ALA A 99 -3.67 5.30 12.77
N LEU A 100 -3.58 6.45 12.11
CA LEU A 100 -4.50 7.56 12.33
C LEU A 100 -5.93 7.19 11.89
N ALA A 101 -6.07 6.24 10.99
CA ALA A 101 -7.39 5.80 10.52
C ALA A 101 -8.26 5.26 11.67
N ASN A 102 -7.66 4.84 12.77
CA ASN A 102 -8.42 4.43 13.97
C ASN A 102 -9.19 5.60 14.58
N ASN A 103 -8.83 6.84 14.24
CA ASN A 103 -9.47 8.06 14.74
C ASN A 103 -10.21 8.79 13.61
N ALA A 104 -10.61 8.08 12.56
CA ALA A 104 -11.19 8.71 11.38
C ALA A 104 -12.57 9.34 11.61
N LEU A 105 -13.18 9.09 12.76
CA LEU A 105 -14.40 9.81 13.14
C LEU A 105 -14.13 11.29 13.41
N GLU A 106 -12.90 11.63 13.74
CA GLU A 106 -12.49 13.03 13.87
C GLU A 106 -12.19 13.61 12.50
N ASP A 107 -12.84 14.72 12.16
CA ASP A 107 -12.72 15.31 10.84
C ASP A 107 -11.29 15.67 10.47
N GLN A 108 -10.53 16.19 11.42
CA GLN A 108 -9.15 16.58 11.15
C GLN A 108 -8.28 15.36 10.78
N ALA A 109 -8.43 14.27 11.53
CA ALA A 109 -7.70 13.04 11.23
C ALA A 109 -8.07 12.52 9.85
N ALA A 110 -9.36 12.51 9.54
CA ALA A 110 -9.84 12.05 8.23
C ALA A 110 -9.23 12.88 7.09
N LEU A 111 -9.19 14.20 7.24
CA LEU A 111 -8.64 15.07 6.19
C LEU A 111 -7.14 14.89 6.00
N GLU A 112 -6.40 14.61 7.06
CA GLU A 112 -4.97 14.31 6.93
C GLU A 112 -4.72 13.04 6.14
N ILE A 113 -5.52 12.01 6.39
CA ILE A 113 -5.41 10.74 5.66
C ILE A 113 -5.70 10.96 4.18
N VAL A 114 -6.79 11.68 3.88
CA VAL A 114 -7.22 11.91 2.50
C VAL A 114 -6.14 12.63 1.69
N LYS A 115 -5.41 13.56 2.32
CA LYS A 115 -4.34 14.29 1.64
C LYS A 115 -3.23 13.38 1.11
N VAL A 116 -2.99 12.26 1.78
CA VAL A 116 -1.89 11.35 1.46
C VAL A 116 -2.30 10.33 0.39
N ILE A 117 -3.60 10.10 0.22
CA ILE A 117 -4.09 9.05 -0.66
C ILE A 117 -3.58 9.16 -2.11
N PRO A 118 -3.57 10.35 -2.76
CA PRO A 118 -3.06 10.42 -4.14
C PRO A 118 -1.61 9.96 -4.26
N ILE A 119 -0.77 10.34 -3.32
CA ILE A 119 0.65 9.94 -3.32
C ILE A 119 0.78 8.44 -3.09
N PHE A 120 -0.04 7.91 -2.18
CA PHE A 120 -0.07 6.48 -1.90
C PHE A 120 -0.53 5.69 -3.14
N ILE A 121 -1.52 6.18 -3.86
CA ILE A 121 -1.98 5.54 -5.10
C ILE A 121 -0.82 5.41 -6.09
N GLU A 122 -0.06 6.48 -6.28
CA GLU A 122 1.10 6.44 -7.18
C GLU A 122 2.12 5.42 -6.74
N GLU A 123 2.36 5.33 -5.44
CA GLU A 123 3.30 4.36 -4.88
C GLU A 123 2.86 2.92 -5.17
N ILE A 124 1.59 2.62 -4.96
CA ILE A 124 1.06 1.28 -5.17
C ILE A 124 1.00 0.94 -6.66
N GLN A 125 0.70 1.91 -7.52
CA GLN A 125 0.76 1.70 -8.96
C GLN A 125 2.17 1.28 -9.39
N PHE A 126 3.18 1.96 -8.88
CA PHE A 126 4.58 1.62 -9.15
C PHE A 126 4.90 0.22 -8.66
N PHE A 127 4.50 -0.11 -7.44
CA PHE A 127 4.75 -1.42 -6.86
C PHE A 127 4.13 -2.54 -7.71
N ILE A 128 2.89 -2.36 -8.13
CA ILE A 128 2.22 -3.36 -8.98
C ILE A 128 2.95 -3.52 -10.31
N GLN A 129 3.40 -2.42 -10.91
CA GLN A 129 4.17 -2.48 -12.15
C GLN A 129 5.45 -3.28 -11.97
N GLN A 130 6.15 -3.07 -10.86
CA GLN A 130 7.38 -3.79 -10.58
C GLN A 130 7.12 -5.28 -10.33
N LEU A 131 6.04 -5.61 -9.61
CA LEU A 131 5.66 -7.00 -9.41
C LEU A 131 5.34 -7.68 -10.75
N SER A 132 4.65 -6.97 -11.65
CA SER A 132 4.32 -7.50 -12.97
C SER A 132 5.58 -7.74 -13.80
N THR A 133 6.53 -6.80 -13.74
CA THR A 133 7.80 -6.93 -14.46
C THR A 133 8.61 -8.10 -13.94
N HIS A 134 8.71 -8.26 -12.62
CA HIS A 134 9.42 -9.39 -12.01
C HIS A 134 8.78 -10.73 -12.37
N ALA A 135 7.45 -10.77 -12.43
CA ALA A 135 6.75 -11.99 -12.82
C ALA A 135 7.05 -12.38 -14.26
N MET A 136 7.22 -11.39 -15.15
CA MET A 136 7.47 -11.65 -16.56
C MET A 136 8.90 -12.08 -16.85
N THR A 137 9.85 -11.75 -15.97
CA THR A 137 11.25 -12.08 -16.18
C THR A 137 11.65 -13.42 -15.57
N GLN A 138 10.72 -14.10 -14.96
CA GLN A 138 10.94 -15.45 -14.41
C GLN A 138 10.40 -16.53 -15.38
#